data_80b7d5328261c51da5945333fe067e99
#
_entry.id   80b7d5328261c51da5945333fe067e99
#
_cell.length_a   1.000
_cell.length_b   1.000
_cell.length_c   1.000
_cell.angle_alpha   90.00
_cell.angle_beta   90.00
_cell.angle_gamma   90.00
#
_symmetry.space_group_name_H-M   'P 1'
#
loop_
_entity.id
_entity.type
_entity.pdbx_description
1 polymer ?
#
loop_
_entity_poly.entity_id
_entity_poly.type
_entity_poly.pdbx_seq_one_letter_code
_entity_poly.pdbx_strand_id
1 'polypeptide(L)'
;QLHLWWPLPAWWLPLCSLLLLLWFAAQWRPARWLWLPGLCALLLALWPTPVRWQLRVLDVGQGLAVLISKGERAILYDTGDRYPGGYNMADAVILPQLSHLGIRVIDRLIISHKDRDHAGNRKRLLSAMPVRHELSSYPFSEGTTLCQRGQQWRWQGLSFAVLWPERPGGGRNNDG
;
A
#
# COMPACT_ATOMS: atom_id res chain seq x y z
N GLN A 1 -5.75 30.72 -17.32
CA GLN A 1 -5.56 31.04 -15.91
C GLN A 1 -4.90 29.83 -15.24
N LEU A 2 -3.58 29.94 -14.96
CA LEU A 2 -2.81 28.94 -14.25
C LEU A 2 -3.06 29.13 -12.75
N HIS A 3 -3.91 28.30 -12.15
CA HIS A 3 -4.00 28.22 -10.70
C HIS A 3 -2.83 27.39 -10.19
N LEU A 4 -1.76 28.05 -9.78
CA LEU A 4 -0.66 27.45 -9.04
C LEU A 4 -1.14 27.18 -7.59
N TRP A 5 -1.72 26.02 -7.35
CA TRP A 5 -1.91 25.52 -6.00
C TRP A 5 -0.61 24.93 -5.52
N TRP A 6 0.19 25.71 -4.80
CA TRP A 6 1.33 25.20 -4.04
C TRP A 6 0.78 24.71 -2.70
N PRO A 7 0.70 23.41 -2.45
CA PRO A 7 0.30 22.93 -1.14
C PRO A 7 1.40 23.33 -0.16
N LEU A 8 1.10 24.26 0.74
CA LEU A 8 1.99 24.58 1.83
C LEU A 8 2.21 23.28 2.62
N PRO A 9 3.46 22.86 2.83
CA PRO A 9 3.73 21.62 3.55
C PRO A 9 3.17 21.71 4.98
N ALA A 10 2.55 20.63 5.46
CA ALA A 10 1.81 20.59 6.74
C ALA A 10 2.62 21.08 7.97
N TRP A 11 3.94 21.13 7.87
CA TRP A 11 4.83 21.64 8.94
C TRP A 11 4.78 23.17 9.12
N TRP A 12 4.20 23.95 8.20
CA TRP A 12 4.04 25.39 8.37
C TRP A 12 3.08 25.76 9.50
N LEU A 13 2.00 25.01 9.64
CA LEU A 13 1.00 25.26 10.67
C LEU A 13 1.60 25.14 12.10
N PRO A 14 2.35 24.08 12.43
CA PRO A 14 3.02 24.00 13.75
C PRO A 14 4.11 25.05 13.93
N LEU A 15 4.82 25.44 12.87
CA LEU A 15 5.84 26.52 12.96
C LEU A 15 5.19 27.88 13.25
N CYS A 16 4.13 28.24 12.52
CA CYS A 16 3.40 29.47 12.76
C CYS A 16 2.75 29.52 14.15
N SER A 17 2.19 28.41 14.62
CA SER A 17 1.62 28.35 15.98
C SER A 17 2.68 28.49 17.07
N LEU A 18 3.86 27.89 16.87
CA LEU A 18 5.00 28.05 17.78
C LEU A 18 5.48 29.50 17.83
N LEU A 19 5.64 30.16 16.69
CA LEU A 19 6.07 31.56 16.63
C LEU A 19 5.05 32.50 17.28
N LEU A 20 3.76 32.29 17.06
CA LEU A 20 2.68 33.05 17.71
C LEU A 20 2.67 32.84 19.22
N LEU A 21 2.88 31.62 19.70
CA LEU A 21 2.96 31.29 21.13
C LEU A 21 4.18 31.94 21.78
N LEU A 22 5.34 31.92 21.13
CA LEU A 22 6.56 32.58 21.60
C LEU A 22 6.40 34.11 21.66
N TRP A 23 5.77 34.69 20.63
CA TRP A 23 5.47 36.13 20.59
C TRP A 23 4.51 36.54 21.72
N PHE A 24 3.44 35.78 21.95
CA PHE A 24 2.48 36.01 23.01
C PHE A 24 3.11 35.84 24.41
N ALA A 25 3.94 34.81 24.60
CA ALA A 25 4.67 34.55 25.86
C ALA A 25 5.66 35.68 26.19
N ALA A 26 6.25 36.32 25.19
CA ALA A 26 7.18 37.46 25.39
C ALA A 26 6.48 38.72 25.87
N GLN A 27 5.21 38.93 25.50
CA GLN A 27 4.42 40.12 25.86
C GLN A 27 3.79 40.05 27.25
N TRP A 28 3.47 38.85 27.75
CA TRP A 28 2.66 38.67 28.96
C TRP A 28 3.40 37.91 30.08
N ARG A 29 4.22 38.57 30.82
CA ARG A 29 4.98 38.02 31.96
C ARG A 29 4.15 37.27 33.02
N PRO A 30 2.89 37.64 33.40
CA PRO A 30 2.14 36.87 34.39
C PRO A 30 1.50 35.59 33.82
N ALA A 31 1.41 35.41 32.52
CA ALA A 31 0.72 34.28 31.90
C ALA A 31 1.67 33.13 31.48
N ARG A 32 2.77 32.94 32.18
CA ARG A 32 3.80 31.91 31.89
C ARG A 32 3.23 30.49 31.72
N TRP A 33 2.11 30.20 32.33
CA TRP A 33 1.50 28.88 32.31
C TRP A 33 0.45 28.67 31.18
N LEU A 34 -0.01 29.77 30.55
CA LEU A 34 -1.05 29.67 29.52
C LEU A 34 -0.55 29.11 28.21
N TRP A 35 0.75 29.10 27.96
CA TRP A 35 1.31 28.50 26.75
C TRP A 35 1.57 26.99 26.86
N LEU A 36 1.57 26.41 28.09
CA LEU A 36 1.75 24.96 28.29
C LEU A 36 0.69 24.12 27.58
N PRO A 37 -0.63 24.44 27.60
CA PRO A 37 -1.62 23.70 26.85
C PRO A 37 -1.36 23.74 25.32
N GLY A 38 -0.92 24.89 24.80
CA GLY A 38 -0.57 25.03 23.38
C GLY A 38 0.66 24.19 22.99
N LEU A 39 1.69 24.18 23.83
CA LEU A 39 2.86 23.30 23.62
C LEU A 39 2.48 21.84 23.72
N CYS A 40 1.64 21.46 24.68
CA CYS A 40 1.16 20.10 24.84
C CYS A 40 0.35 19.66 23.60
N ALA A 41 -0.56 20.51 23.12
CA ALA A 41 -1.32 20.25 21.90
C ALA A 41 -0.42 20.11 20.67
N LEU A 42 0.63 20.95 20.56
CA LEU A 42 1.62 20.84 19.50
C LEU A 42 2.40 19.52 19.58
N LEU A 43 2.87 19.14 20.76
CA LEU A 43 3.58 17.87 20.96
C LEU A 43 2.69 16.67 20.65
N LEU A 44 1.40 16.73 21.01
CA LEU A 44 0.43 15.69 20.66
C LEU A 44 0.15 15.65 19.15
N ALA A 45 0.08 16.80 18.50
CA ALA A 45 -0.11 16.87 17.04
C ALA A 45 1.11 16.38 16.26
N LEU A 46 2.32 16.56 16.81
CA LEU A 46 3.58 16.06 16.25
C LEU A 46 3.87 14.60 16.62
N TRP A 47 3.05 14.01 17.51
CA TRP A 47 3.24 12.62 17.90
C TRP A 47 3.03 11.70 16.71
N PRO A 48 4.01 10.85 16.33
CA PRO A 48 3.88 10.01 15.16
C PRO A 48 2.73 9.04 15.35
N THR A 49 1.73 9.15 14.48
CA THR A 49 0.64 8.18 14.46
C THR A 49 1.19 6.82 14.02
N PRO A 50 0.94 5.75 14.78
CA PRO A 50 1.44 4.43 14.42
C PRO A 50 0.86 4.01 13.06
N VAL A 51 1.73 3.68 12.13
CA VAL A 51 1.34 3.16 10.83
C VAL A 51 0.67 1.81 11.03
N ARG A 52 -0.62 1.75 10.74
CA ARG A 52 -1.45 0.55 10.93
C ARG A 52 -1.47 -0.31 9.66
N TRP A 53 -1.72 -1.59 9.86
CA TRP A 53 -2.05 -2.52 8.81
C TRP A 53 -3.39 -2.17 8.18
N GLN A 54 -3.46 -2.32 6.87
CA GLN A 54 -4.71 -2.18 6.12
C GLN A 54 -4.80 -3.36 5.15
N LEU A 55 -5.93 -4.03 5.15
CA LEU A 55 -6.31 -5.03 4.17
C LEU A 55 -7.49 -4.46 3.39
N ARG A 56 -7.36 -4.43 2.07
CA ARG A 56 -8.40 -3.96 1.16
C ARG A 56 -8.66 -5.02 0.10
N VAL A 57 -9.90 -5.42 -0.02
CA VAL A 57 -10.39 -6.15 -1.18
C VAL A 57 -10.78 -5.11 -2.21
N LEU A 58 -10.11 -5.12 -3.36
CA LEU A 58 -10.35 -4.14 -4.42
C LEU A 58 -11.52 -4.60 -5.28
N ASP A 59 -12.38 -3.66 -5.65
CA ASP A 59 -13.48 -3.95 -6.58
C ASP A 59 -12.92 -4.03 -8.01
N VAL A 60 -12.57 -5.24 -8.41
CA VAL A 60 -12.05 -5.55 -9.74
C VAL A 60 -13.09 -6.24 -10.64
N GLY A 61 -14.38 -6.12 -10.25
CA GLY A 61 -15.47 -6.81 -10.94
C GLY A 61 -15.35 -8.31 -10.77
N GLN A 62 -15.29 -9.05 -11.88
CA GLN A 62 -15.05 -10.48 -11.83
C GLN A 62 -13.58 -10.76 -11.49
N GLY A 63 -13.34 -11.67 -10.54
CA GLY A 63 -12.01 -12.04 -10.09
C GLY A 63 -11.66 -11.51 -8.70
N LEU A 64 -10.38 -11.52 -8.40
CA LEU A 64 -9.87 -11.14 -7.07
C LEU A 64 -8.68 -10.19 -7.18
N ALA A 65 -8.64 -9.21 -6.27
CA ALA A 65 -7.43 -8.45 -5.96
C ALA A 65 -7.49 -8.01 -4.50
N VAL A 66 -6.53 -8.46 -3.69
CA VAL A 66 -6.43 -8.11 -2.28
C VAL A 66 -5.12 -7.40 -2.02
N LEU A 67 -5.22 -6.18 -1.49
CA LEU A 67 -4.08 -5.35 -1.14
C LEU A 67 -3.88 -5.35 0.38
N ILE A 68 -2.71 -5.79 0.82
CA ILE A 68 -2.25 -5.68 2.20
C ILE A 68 -1.18 -4.60 2.24
N SER A 69 -1.40 -3.53 3.01
CA SER A 69 -0.46 -2.41 3.07
C SER A 69 -0.13 -1.99 4.50
N LYS A 70 1.08 -1.43 4.66
CA LYS A 70 1.53 -0.74 5.87
C LYS A 70 2.47 0.39 5.46
N GLY A 71 1.99 1.63 5.60
CA GLY A 71 2.65 2.80 5.01
C GLY A 71 2.75 2.65 3.50
N GLU A 72 3.93 2.92 2.96
CA GLU A 72 4.21 2.86 1.52
C GLU A 72 4.61 1.43 1.03
N ARG A 73 4.46 0.43 1.87
CA ARG A 73 4.81 -0.96 1.58
C ARG A 73 3.56 -1.79 1.35
N ALA A 74 3.60 -2.70 0.37
CA ALA A 74 2.44 -3.51 0.01
C ALA A 74 2.78 -4.93 -0.43
N ILE A 75 1.82 -5.83 -0.16
CA ILE A 75 1.66 -7.13 -0.80
C ILE A 75 0.36 -7.08 -1.59
N LEU A 76 0.38 -7.54 -2.82
CA LEU A 76 -0.82 -7.69 -3.64
C LEU A 76 -1.06 -9.18 -3.92
N TYR A 77 -2.28 -9.63 -3.67
CA TYR A 77 -2.74 -10.98 -3.95
C TYR A 77 -3.75 -10.93 -5.07
N ASP A 78 -3.45 -11.56 -6.21
CA ASP A 78 -4.16 -11.55 -7.47
C ASP A 78 -4.29 -10.16 -8.13
N THR A 79 -4.73 -10.10 -9.38
CA THR A 79 -4.70 -8.89 -10.18
C THR A 79 -6.02 -8.60 -10.93
N GLY A 80 -7.07 -9.39 -10.67
CA GLY A 80 -8.36 -9.23 -11.34
C GLY A 80 -8.35 -9.56 -12.84
N ASP A 81 -9.49 -9.40 -13.47
CA ASP A 81 -9.71 -9.75 -14.86
C ASP A 81 -9.19 -8.67 -15.82
N ARG A 82 -8.91 -9.10 -17.03
CA ARG A 82 -8.61 -8.27 -18.20
C ARG A 82 -9.65 -8.53 -19.27
N TYR A 83 -10.38 -7.48 -19.65
CA TYR A 83 -11.49 -7.58 -20.59
C TYR A 83 -11.05 -7.43 -22.05
N PRO A 84 -11.84 -7.97 -22.99
CA PRO A 84 -11.68 -7.67 -24.41
C PRO A 84 -11.72 -6.16 -24.68
N GLY A 85 -10.98 -5.69 -25.69
CA GLY A 85 -10.93 -4.26 -26.00
C GLY A 85 -9.89 -3.45 -25.22
N GLY A 86 -9.07 -4.11 -24.37
CA GLY A 86 -7.94 -3.48 -23.68
C GLY A 86 -8.27 -2.91 -22.30
N TYR A 87 -9.53 -2.85 -21.91
CA TYR A 87 -9.91 -2.46 -20.55
C TYR A 87 -9.39 -3.49 -19.53
N ASN A 88 -8.75 -3.01 -18.48
CA ASN A 88 -8.11 -3.88 -17.51
C ASN A 88 -8.18 -3.28 -16.10
N MET A 89 -8.24 -4.14 -15.10
CA MET A 89 -8.37 -3.75 -13.70
C MET A 89 -7.06 -3.23 -13.10
N ALA A 90 -5.91 -3.50 -13.70
CA ALA A 90 -4.67 -2.89 -13.24
C ALA A 90 -4.72 -1.37 -13.41
N ASP A 91 -5.09 -0.88 -14.59
CA ASP A 91 -5.15 0.56 -14.88
C ASP A 91 -6.37 1.24 -14.26
N ALA A 92 -7.51 0.54 -14.21
CA ALA A 92 -8.76 1.12 -13.72
C ALA A 92 -8.81 1.22 -12.18
N VAL A 93 -8.24 0.25 -11.45
CA VAL A 93 -8.44 0.12 -10.01
C VAL A 93 -7.11 -0.01 -9.25
N ILE A 94 -6.25 -0.98 -9.62
CA ILE A 94 -5.11 -1.36 -8.78
C ILE A 94 -4.05 -0.24 -8.74
N LEU A 95 -3.58 0.23 -9.90
CA LEU A 95 -2.54 1.26 -9.98
C LEU A 95 -2.99 2.61 -9.38
N PRO A 96 -4.22 3.11 -9.64
CA PRO A 96 -4.75 4.28 -8.95
C PRO A 96 -4.79 4.13 -7.43
N GLN A 97 -5.21 2.96 -6.92
CA GLN A 97 -5.26 2.71 -5.50
C GLN A 97 -3.86 2.68 -4.87
N LEU A 98 -2.88 2.04 -5.53
CA LEU A 98 -1.49 2.03 -5.08
C LEU A 98 -0.90 3.45 -5.06
N SER A 99 -1.16 4.22 -6.12
CA SER A 99 -0.73 5.63 -6.21
C SER A 99 -1.35 6.50 -5.11
N HIS A 100 -2.65 6.35 -4.86
CA HIS A 100 -3.35 7.06 -3.77
C HIS A 100 -2.74 6.78 -2.39
N LEU A 101 -2.22 5.57 -2.19
CA LEU A 101 -1.56 5.16 -0.94
C LEU A 101 -0.06 5.50 -0.90
N GLY A 102 0.49 6.13 -1.93
CA GLY A 102 1.92 6.43 -2.04
C GLY A 102 2.80 5.20 -2.27
N ILE A 103 2.21 4.05 -2.61
CA ILE A 103 2.93 2.80 -2.83
C ILE A 103 3.58 2.83 -4.21
N ARG A 104 4.90 2.81 -4.25
CA ARG A 104 5.70 2.85 -5.49
C ARG A 104 6.35 1.52 -5.85
N VAL A 105 6.34 0.57 -4.92
CA VAL A 105 6.95 -0.75 -5.08
C VAL A 105 6.06 -1.77 -4.39
N ILE A 106 5.73 -2.85 -5.08
CA ILE A 106 5.09 -4.01 -4.48
C ILE A 106 6.18 -4.92 -3.95
N ASP A 107 6.18 -5.18 -2.63
CA ASP A 107 7.16 -6.08 -2.03
C ASP A 107 6.97 -7.52 -2.45
N ARG A 108 5.70 -7.92 -2.58
CA ARG A 108 5.35 -9.26 -3.02
C ARG A 108 4.03 -9.25 -3.81
N LEU A 109 4.09 -9.79 -5.01
CA LEU A 109 2.92 -10.12 -5.82
C LEU A 109 2.68 -11.62 -5.68
N ILE A 110 1.48 -12.00 -5.28
CA ILE A 110 1.07 -13.39 -5.13
C ILE A 110 -0.03 -13.66 -6.14
N ILE A 111 0.16 -14.64 -6.99
CA ILE A 111 -0.86 -15.08 -7.96
C ILE A 111 -1.32 -16.48 -7.58
N SER A 112 -2.60 -16.60 -7.22
CA SER A 112 -3.19 -17.85 -6.77
C SER A 112 -3.17 -18.93 -7.86
N HIS A 113 -3.60 -18.57 -9.08
CA HIS A 113 -3.60 -19.45 -10.24
C HIS A 113 -3.59 -18.65 -11.55
N LYS A 114 -3.46 -19.34 -12.70
CA LYS A 114 -3.23 -18.69 -14.00
C LYS A 114 -4.47 -18.14 -14.67
N ASP A 115 -5.67 -18.37 -14.13
CA ASP A 115 -6.92 -17.98 -14.79
C ASP A 115 -7.00 -16.45 -14.92
N ARG A 116 -7.70 -16.01 -15.95
CA ARG A 116 -7.70 -14.60 -16.37
C ARG A 116 -8.23 -13.65 -15.31
N ASP A 117 -9.20 -14.06 -14.55
CA ASP A 117 -9.82 -13.30 -13.47
C ASP A 117 -8.94 -13.14 -12.24
N HIS A 118 -7.80 -13.82 -12.16
CA HIS A 118 -6.79 -13.72 -11.12
C HIS A 118 -5.44 -13.20 -11.62
N ALA A 119 -4.96 -13.74 -12.74
CA ALA A 119 -3.66 -13.39 -13.32
C ALA A 119 -3.76 -12.42 -14.52
N GLY A 120 -4.97 -11.99 -14.91
CA GLY A 120 -5.21 -11.26 -16.15
C GLY A 120 -4.40 -9.98 -16.34
N ASN A 121 -4.15 -9.28 -15.25
CA ASN A 121 -3.40 -8.02 -15.27
C ASN A 121 -1.94 -8.14 -14.78
N ARG A 122 -1.45 -9.34 -14.50
CA ARG A 122 -0.09 -9.56 -14.02
C ARG A 122 0.96 -8.85 -14.89
N LYS A 123 0.93 -9.10 -16.21
CA LYS A 123 1.90 -8.50 -17.15
C LYS A 123 1.84 -6.98 -17.13
N ARG A 124 0.64 -6.41 -17.11
CA ARG A 124 0.43 -4.96 -17.09
C ARG A 124 0.99 -4.35 -15.80
N LEU A 125 0.74 -5.01 -14.66
CA LEU A 125 1.24 -4.55 -13.36
C LEU A 125 2.78 -4.57 -13.31
N LEU A 126 3.41 -5.68 -13.75
CA LEU A 126 4.87 -5.81 -13.79
C LEU A 126 5.54 -4.79 -14.73
N SER A 127 4.84 -4.35 -15.79
CA SER A 127 5.33 -3.30 -16.68
C SER A 127 5.16 -1.88 -16.12
N ALA A 128 4.21 -1.68 -15.21
CA ALA A 128 3.85 -0.37 -14.69
C ALA A 128 4.61 0.00 -13.42
N MET A 129 5.01 -0.99 -12.62
CA MET A 129 5.68 -0.73 -11.35
C MET A 129 6.59 -1.88 -10.93
N PRO A 130 7.64 -1.58 -10.12
CA PRO A 130 8.55 -2.59 -9.61
C PRO A 130 7.85 -3.57 -8.65
N VAL A 131 8.08 -4.86 -8.85
CA VAL A 131 7.70 -5.94 -7.95
C VAL A 131 8.98 -6.64 -7.49
N ARG A 132 9.21 -6.73 -6.18
CA ARG A 132 10.44 -7.32 -5.63
C ARG A 132 10.46 -8.83 -5.70
N HIS A 133 9.33 -9.44 -5.37
CA HIS A 133 9.18 -10.90 -5.36
C HIS A 133 7.84 -11.27 -5.94
N GLU A 134 7.86 -12.25 -6.82
CA GLU A 134 6.64 -12.85 -7.36
C GLU A 134 6.52 -14.28 -6.85
N LEU A 135 5.34 -14.59 -6.31
CA LEU A 135 4.94 -15.92 -5.86
C LEU A 135 3.74 -16.38 -6.67
N SER A 136 3.74 -17.60 -7.16
CA SER A 136 2.59 -18.13 -7.91
C SER A 136 2.51 -19.65 -7.82
N SER A 137 1.30 -20.21 -7.95
CA SER A 137 1.12 -21.64 -8.15
C SER A 137 1.55 -22.11 -9.55
N TYR A 138 1.74 -21.17 -10.49
CA TYR A 138 2.10 -21.45 -11.89
C TYR A 138 3.41 -20.75 -12.29
N PRO A 139 4.32 -21.44 -13.02
CA PRO A 139 5.60 -20.89 -13.46
C PRO A 139 5.42 -19.94 -14.66
N PHE A 140 5.11 -18.67 -14.42
CA PHE A 140 4.94 -17.68 -15.48
C PHE A 140 6.24 -17.27 -16.18
N SER A 141 7.36 -17.28 -15.44
CA SER A 141 8.68 -16.91 -15.94
C SER A 141 9.77 -17.47 -15.01
N GLU A 142 11.03 -17.41 -15.43
CA GLU A 142 12.19 -17.87 -14.63
C GLU A 142 12.33 -17.13 -13.28
N GLY A 143 11.81 -15.90 -13.19
CA GLY A 143 11.81 -15.11 -11.94
C GLY A 143 10.64 -15.38 -10.99
N THR A 144 9.68 -16.24 -11.41
CA THR A 144 8.52 -16.56 -10.56
C THR A 144 8.89 -17.63 -9.54
N THR A 145 8.74 -17.31 -8.25
CA THR A 145 8.87 -18.32 -7.19
C THR A 145 7.58 -19.12 -7.11
N LEU A 146 7.69 -20.44 -7.14
CA LEU A 146 6.51 -21.30 -7.03
C LEU A 146 6.03 -21.40 -5.59
N CYS A 147 4.72 -21.23 -5.39
CA CYS A 147 4.06 -21.46 -4.12
C CYS A 147 4.07 -22.96 -3.80
N GLN A 148 4.51 -23.31 -2.60
CA GLN A 148 4.46 -24.67 -2.08
C GLN A 148 4.11 -24.65 -0.60
N ARG A 149 3.27 -25.56 -0.19
CA ARG A 149 2.89 -25.76 1.21
C ARG A 149 4.12 -25.83 2.12
N GLY A 150 4.05 -25.11 3.25
CA GLY A 150 5.13 -25.06 4.24
C GLY A 150 6.10 -23.90 4.03
N GLN A 151 6.08 -23.20 2.89
CA GLN A 151 6.83 -21.96 2.74
C GLN A 151 6.30 -20.89 3.71
N GLN A 152 7.21 -20.16 4.36
CA GLN A 152 6.88 -19.13 5.33
C GLN A 152 7.76 -17.92 5.14
N TRP A 153 7.21 -16.73 5.44
CA TRP A 153 7.98 -15.49 5.49
C TRP A 153 7.38 -14.50 6.47
N ARG A 154 8.21 -13.55 6.85
CA ARG A 154 7.76 -12.40 7.65
C ARG A 154 7.78 -11.13 6.80
N TRP A 155 6.76 -10.29 6.96
CA TRP A 155 6.70 -9.00 6.32
C TRP A 155 6.03 -7.98 7.25
N GLN A 156 6.73 -6.88 7.54
CA GLN A 156 6.27 -5.77 8.37
C GLN A 156 5.67 -6.18 9.75
N GLY A 157 6.12 -7.28 10.33
CA GLY A 157 5.63 -7.82 11.59
C GLY A 157 4.51 -8.87 11.46
N LEU A 158 3.97 -9.11 10.26
CA LEU A 158 3.08 -10.24 9.99
C LEU A 158 3.88 -11.48 9.58
N SER A 159 3.38 -12.64 9.96
CA SER A 159 3.87 -13.93 9.48
C SER A 159 2.89 -14.51 8.47
N PHE A 160 3.41 -14.98 7.37
CA PHE A 160 2.66 -15.62 6.29
C PHE A 160 3.10 -17.06 6.17
N ALA A 161 2.16 -17.93 5.84
CA ALA A 161 2.43 -19.32 5.54
C ALA A 161 1.61 -19.75 4.32
N VAL A 162 2.26 -20.47 3.41
CA VAL A 162 1.59 -21.11 2.28
C VAL A 162 0.98 -22.40 2.77
N LEU A 163 -0.33 -22.49 2.70
CA LEU A 163 -1.08 -23.69 3.13
C LEU A 163 -1.33 -24.65 1.98
N TRP A 164 -1.32 -24.13 0.75
CA TRP A 164 -1.60 -24.87 -0.48
C TRP A 164 -0.90 -24.16 -1.67
N PRO A 165 -0.50 -24.83 -2.76
CA PRO A 165 -0.64 -26.26 -3.05
C PRO A 165 0.46 -27.11 -2.40
N GLU A 166 0.21 -28.42 -2.30
CA GLU A 166 1.25 -29.38 -1.85
C GLU A 166 2.36 -29.53 -2.89
N ARG A 167 1.98 -29.50 -4.18
CA ARG A 167 2.90 -29.55 -5.33
C ARG A 167 2.58 -28.43 -6.31
N PRO A 168 3.50 -27.49 -6.56
CA PRO A 168 3.28 -26.42 -7.51
C PRO A 168 3.29 -26.93 -8.95
N GLY A 169 2.65 -26.19 -9.87
CA GLY A 169 2.80 -26.38 -11.30
C GLY A 169 1.55 -26.59 -12.13
N GLY A 170 0.41 -26.98 -11.55
CA GLY A 170 -0.83 -27.17 -12.31
C GLY A 170 -1.44 -25.87 -12.83
N GLY A 171 -1.48 -24.85 -11.99
CA GLY A 171 -1.95 -23.51 -12.32
C GLY A 171 -3.44 -23.39 -12.60
N ARG A 172 -4.23 -24.43 -12.37
CA ARG A 172 -5.68 -24.39 -12.46
C ARG A 172 -6.29 -23.95 -11.12
N ASN A 173 -7.55 -23.53 -11.14
CA ASN A 173 -8.26 -23.08 -9.95
C ASN A 173 -8.21 -24.08 -8.78
N ASN A 174 -8.17 -25.38 -9.06
CA ASN A 174 -8.09 -26.45 -8.04
C ASN A 174 -6.65 -26.82 -7.66
N ASP A 175 -5.65 -26.20 -8.25
CA ASP A 175 -4.23 -26.52 -8.08
C ASP A 175 -3.50 -25.44 -7.28
N GLY A 176 -4.17 -24.29 -6.99
CA GLY A 176 -3.58 -23.12 -6.35
C GLY A 176 -4.25 -22.68 -5.07
#